data_8928a9f2f2c876e1babb2f1ff23502cf
#
_entry.id   8928a9f2f2c876e1babb2f1ff23502cf
#
_cell.length_a   1.000
_cell.length_b   1.000
_cell.length_c   1.000
_cell.angle_alpha   90.00
_cell.angle_beta   90.00
_cell.angle_gamma   90.00
#
_symmetry.space_group_name_H-M   'P 1'
#
loop_
_entity.id
_entity.type
_entity.pdbx_description
1 polymer ?
#
loop_
_entity_poly.entity_id
_entity_poly.type
_entity_poly.pdbx_seq_one_letter_code
_entity_poly.pdbx_strand_id
1 'polypeptide(L)'
;ELIIAKNGLVSASISDDGETASNNQKFTEQIEYLERVTTNLHESVMKVRMMPIEGVISKFPRMIRDLNKKLNKKMELYITGEETELDRTVLDEIGDPIMHLLRNSADHGLESAEVRAERGKPEVGSIYLNAFQEGNNVVIEVSDDGNGIDIERVKAKAVEKGTVTQEQADAMTEKEACLLYTSPSPRDTR
;
A
#
# COMPACT_ATOMS: atom_id res chain seq x y z
N GLU A 1 -21.70 -23.94 -12.86
CA GLU A 1 -22.65 -22.90 -12.48
C GLU A 1 -22.74 -21.81 -13.54
N LEU A 2 -21.62 -21.25 -14.04
CA LEU A 2 -21.60 -20.21 -15.10
C LEU A 2 -22.33 -20.63 -16.38
N ILE A 3 -22.21 -21.93 -16.78
CA ILE A 3 -22.89 -22.48 -17.93
C ILE A 3 -24.40 -22.53 -17.69
N ILE A 4 -24.85 -22.86 -16.49
CA ILE A 4 -26.25 -22.92 -16.10
C ILE A 4 -26.86 -21.49 -16.13
N ALA A 5 -26.15 -20.50 -15.58
CA ALA A 5 -26.58 -19.10 -15.62
C ALA A 5 -26.68 -18.58 -17.06
N LYS A 6 -25.69 -18.87 -17.92
CA LYS A 6 -25.73 -18.55 -19.34
C LYS A 6 -26.93 -19.16 -20.04
N ASN A 7 -27.18 -20.48 -19.80
CA ASN A 7 -28.30 -21.15 -20.41
C ASN A 7 -29.65 -20.60 -19.94
N GLY A 8 -29.76 -20.20 -18.67
CA GLY A 8 -30.92 -19.51 -18.12
C GLY A 8 -31.20 -18.17 -18.81
N LEU A 9 -30.18 -17.37 -19.02
CA LEU A 9 -30.26 -16.09 -19.76
C LEU A 9 -30.71 -16.28 -21.20
N VAL A 10 -30.13 -17.25 -21.90
CA VAL A 10 -30.52 -17.59 -23.29
C VAL A 10 -31.98 -18.06 -23.34
N SER A 11 -32.43 -18.90 -22.40
CA SER A 11 -33.84 -19.33 -22.33
C SER A 11 -34.79 -18.16 -22.02
N ALA A 12 -34.42 -17.24 -21.15
CA ALA A 12 -35.21 -16.06 -20.84
C ALA A 12 -35.32 -15.06 -22.02
N SER A 13 -34.27 -15.01 -22.87
CA SER A 13 -34.27 -14.12 -24.06
C SER A 13 -35.06 -14.70 -25.25
N ILE A 14 -35.29 -16.02 -25.28
CA ILE A 14 -35.99 -16.68 -26.39
C ILE A 14 -37.52 -16.71 -26.17
N SER A 15 -37.99 -16.52 -24.94
CA SER A 15 -39.43 -16.53 -24.59
C SER A 15 -40.11 -15.18 -24.95
N ASP A 16 -40.04 -14.77 -26.18
CA ASP A 16 -40.60 -13.50 -26.68
C ASP A 16 -42.03 -13.67 -27.25
N ASP A 17 -42.94 -14.22 -26.42
CA ASP A 17 -44.36 -14.25 -26.78
C ASP A 17 -45.24 -13.82 -25.60
N GLY A 18 -45.53 -12.52 -25.56
CA GLY A 18 -46.80 -11.99 -25.02
C GLY A 18 -46.89 -11.59 -23.56
N GLU A 19 -45.91 -11.84 -22.65
CA GLU A 19 -45.94 -11.47 -21.24
C GLU A 19 -44.69 -10.70 -20.82
N THR A 20 -44.62 -9.42 -21.23
CA THR A 20 -43.42 -8.57 -21.05
C THR A 20 -43.00 -8.36 -19.59
N ALA A 21 -43.89 -8.32 -18.62
CA ALA A 21 -43.57 -8.04 -17.22
C ALA A 21 -42.94 -9.26 -16.50
N SER A 22 -43.48 -10.46 -16.70
CA SER A 22 -42.97 -11.71 -16.09
C SER A 22 -41.60 -12.13 -16.67
N ASN A 23 -41.38 -11.89 -17.96
CA ASN A 23 -40.11 -12.17 -18.62
C ASN A 23 -39.02 -11.21 -18.18
N ASN A 24 -39.33 -9.92 -18.00
CA ASN A 24 -38.35 -8.96 -17.46
C ASN A 24 -37.90 -9.32 -16.03
N GLN A 25 -38.81 -9.80 -15.18
CA GLN A 25 -38.46 -10.23 -13.83
C GLN A 25 -37.53 -11.45 -13.86
N LYS A 26 -37.86 -12.49 -14.64
CA LYS A 26 -37.00 -13.67 -14.79
C LYS A 26 -35.66 -13.33 -15.40
N PHE A 27 -35.61 -12.41 -16.33
CA PHE A 27 -34.37 -11.95 -16.94
C PHE A 27 -33.50 -11.23 -15.93
N THR A 28 -34.07 -10.35 -15.11
CA THR A 28 -33.37 -9.66 -14.01
C THR A 28 -32.81 -10.66 -12.98
N GLU A 29 -33.62 -11.63 -12.55
CA GLU A 29 -33.18 -12.70 -11.63
C GLU A 29 -31.99 -13.50 -12.21
N GLN A 30 -31.96 -13.78 -13.51
CA GLN A 30 -30.85 -14.48 -14.16
C GLN A 30 -29.59 -13.61 -14.26
N ILE A 31 -29.73 -12.31 -14.49
CA ILE A 31 -28.59 -11.38 -14.47
C ILE A 31 -28.00 -11.31 -13.06
N GLU A 32 -28.80 -11.11 -12.03
CA GLU A 32 -28.35 -11.07 -10.63
C GLU A 32 -27.65 -12.38 -10.23
N TYR A 33 -28.20 -13.52 -10.67
CA TYR A 33 -27.57 -14.82 -10.45
C TYR A 33 -26.21 -14.92 -11.16
N LEU A 34 -26.12 -14.45 -12.42
CA LEU A 34 -24.86 -14.45 -13.16
C LEU A 34 -23.81 -13.54 -12.53
N GLU A 35 -24.20 -12.36 -12.08
CA GLU A 35 -23.32 -11.43 -11.37
C GLU A 35 -22.78 -12.06 -10.10
N ARG A 36 -23.64 -12.70 -9.29
CA ARG A 36 -23.23 -13.40 -8.08
C ARG A 36 -22.25 -14.54 -8.37
N VAL A 37 -22.52 -15.36 -9.38
CA VAL A 37 -21.64 -16.47 -9.77
C VAL A 37 -20.30 -15.95 -10.29
N THR A 38 -20.32 -14.88 -11.06
CA THR A 38 -19.09 -14.25 -11.58
C THR A 38 -18.25 -13.65 -10.45
N THR A 39 -18.90 -12.98 -9.50
CA THR A 39 -18.23 -12.43 -8.30
C THR A 39 -17.60 -13.56 -7.47
N ASN A 40 -18.35 -14.61 -7.16
CA ASN A 40 -17.82 -15.75 -6.41
C ASN A 40 -16.66 -16.45 -7.13
N LEU A 41 -16.73 -16.55 -8.47
CA LEU A 41 -15.64 -17.10 -9.26
C LEU A 41 -14.40 -16.21 -9.17
N HIS A 42 -14.58 -14.89 -9.31
CA HIS A 42 -13.51 -13.93 -9.19
C HIS A 42 -12.83 -14.00 -7.80
N GLU A 43 -13.61 -14.01 -6.73
CA GLU A 43 -13.11 -14.16 -5.37
C GLU A 43 -12.35 -15.48 -5.18
N SER A 44 -12.87 -16.60 -5.73
CA SER A 44 -12.22 -17.89 -5.64
C SER A 44 -10.89 -17.92 -6.38
N VAL A 45 -10.81 -17.30 -7.56
CA VAL A 45 -9.56 -17.17 -8.33
C VAL A 45 -8.57 -16.28 -7.59
N MET A 46 -9.04 -15.17 -7.02
CA MET A 46 -8.17 -14.27 -6.24
C MET A 46 -7.61 -14.99 -5.00
N LYS A 47 -8.41 -15.76 -4.26
CA LYS A 47 -7.92 -16.53 -3.11
C LYS A 47 -6.80 -17.51 -3.45
N VAL A 48 -6.85 -18.16 -4.61
CA VAL A 48 -5.79 -19.09 -5.06
C VAL A 48 -4.47 -18.35 -5.36
N ARG A 49 -4.55 -17.04 -5.64
CA ARG A 49 -3.38 -16.20 -5.96
C ARG A 49 -2.82 -15.45 -4.75
N MET A 50 -3.52 -15.48 -3.60
CA MET A 50 -3.05 -14.83 -2.38
C MET A 50 -1.82 -15.56 -1.83
N MET A 51 -0.84 -14.77 -1.42
CA MET A 51 0.42 -15.25 -0.82
C MET A 51 0.79 -14.37 0.37
N PRO A 52 1.42 -14.95 1.42
CA PRO A 52 1.90 -14.17 2.56
C PRO A 52 2.94 -13.14 2.13
N ILE A 53 2.89 -11.95 2.75
CA ILE A 53 3.85 -10.87 2.50
C ILE A 53 5.27 -11.23 3.01
N GLU A 54 5.41 -12.25 3.85
CA GLU A 54 6.67 -12.76 4.39
C GLU A 54 7.76 -12.90 3.31
N GLY A 55 7.40 -13.42 2.14
CA GLY A 55 8.32 -13.60 1.02
C GLY A 55 9.02 -12.32 0.58
N VAL A 56 8.35 -11.18 0.70
CA VAL A 56 8.89 -9.85 0.34
C VAL A 56 9.65 -9.23 1.48
N ILE A 57 9.11 -9.28 2.71
CA ILE A 57 9.63 -8.56 3.86
C ILE A 57 10.81 -9.25 4.55
N SER A 58 11.00 -10.54 4.36
CA SER A 58 12.10 -11.35 4.95
C SER A 58 13.52 -10.81 4.64
N LYS A 59 13.68 -10.05 3.57
CA LYS A 59 14.96 -9.43 3.18
C LYS A 59 15.28 -8.11 3.92
N PHE A 60 14.28 -7.44 4.51
CA PHE A 60 14.45 -6.11 5.09
C PHE A 60 15.30 -6.07 6.36
N PRO A 61 15.26 -7.06 7.29
CA PRO A 61 16.15 -7.08 8.45
C PRO A 61 17.63 -7.08 8.06
N ARG A 62 18.01 -7.76 6.97
CA ARG A 62 19.37 -7.73 6.45
C ARG A 62 19.73 -6.35 5.92
N MET A 63 18.82 -5.74 5.15
CA MET A 63 19.00 -4.39 4.61
C MET A 63 19.22 -3.35 5.72
N ILE A 64 18.42 -3.38 6.79
CA ILE A 64 18.57 -2.46 7.93
C ILE A 64 19.93 -2.67 8.63
N ARG A 65 20.40 -3.91 8.79
CA ARG A 65 21.74 -4.18 9.33
C ARG A 65 22.86 -3.60 8.46
N ASP A 66 22.71 -3.65 7.14
CA ASP A 66 23.69 -3.06 6.22
C ASP A 66 23.65 -1.53 6.26
N LEU A 67 22.45 -0.94 6.41
CA LEU A 67 22.26 0.51 6.60
C LEU A 67 22.85 0.97 7.95
N ASN A 68 22.70 0.21 9.04
CA ASN A 68 23.32 0.50 10.34
C ASN A 68 24.82 0.75 10.19
N LYS A 69 25.50 -0.14 9.47
CA LYS A 69 26.94 -0.02 9.23
C LYS A 69 27.29 1.18 8.35
N LYS A 70 26.52 1.37 7.26
CA LYS A 70 26.77 2.44 6.28
C LYS A 70 26.54 3.84 6.87
N LEU A 71 25.50 4.00 7.69
CA LEU A 71 25.08 5.27 8.26
C LEU A 71 25.70 5.53 9.64
N ASN A 72 26.42 4.55 10.20
CA ASN A 72 26.93 4.59 11.58
C ASN A 72 25.82 4.92 12.60
N LYS A 73 24.64 4.31 12.41
CA LYS A 73 23.48 4.45 13.30
C LYS A 73 23.16 3.12 13.97
N LYS A 74 22.49 3.15 15.11
CA LYS A 74 21.96 1.96 15.78
C LYS A 74 20.44 1.92 15.54
N MET A 75 19.98 0.95 14.76
CA MET A 75 18.55 0.84 14.40
C MET A 75 18.11 -0.63 14.47
N GLU A 76 16.87 -0.85 14.88
CA GLU A 76 16.20 -2.13 14.85
C GLU A 76 14.90 -2.05 14.04
N LEU A 77 14.58 -3.12 13.32
CA LEU A 77 13.35 -3.27 12.56
C LEU A 77 12.45 -4.29 13.26
N TYR A 78 11.25 -3.86 13.59
CA TYR A 78 10.19 -4.69 14.14
C TYR A 78 9.14 -4.92 13.06
N ILE A 79 8.80 -6.18 12.81
CA ILE A 79 7.85 -6.59 11.77
C ILE A 79 6.69 -7.30 12.43
N THR A 80 5.47 -6.98 12.01
CA THR A 80 4.24 -7.67 12.42
C THR A 80 3.34 -7.90 11.21
N GLY A 81 2.54 -8.98 11.25
CA GLY A 81 1.60 -9.31 10.18
C GLY A 81 2.26 -9.92 8.95
N GLU A 82 3.34 -10.68 9.14
CA GLU A 82 4.06 -11.38 8.06
C GLU A 82 3.17 -12.36 7.30
N GLU A 83 2.15 -12.89 7.98
CA GLU A 83 1.14 -13.81 7.45
C GLU A 83 0.06 -13.13 6.61
N THR A 84 0.02 -11.79 6.56
CA THR A 84 -0.97 -11.04 5.77
C THR A 84 -0.86 -11.40 4.29
N GLU A 85 -1.99 -11.84 3.72
CA GLU A 85 -2.03 -12.31 2.34
C GLU A 85 -2.31 -11.17 1.35
N LEU A 86 -1.58 -11.17 0.24
CA LEU A 86 -1.74 -10.25 -0.88
C LEU A 86 -1.75 -11.00 -2.21
N ASP A 87 -2.37 -10.42 -3.24
CA ASP A 87 -2.25 -10.93 -4.60
C ASP A 87 -0.78 -10.93 -5.04
N ARG A 88 -0.38 -12.01 -5.71
CA ARG A 88 1.00 -12.19 -6.17
C ARG A 88 1.53 -11.03 -7.01
N THR A 89 0.69 -10.43 -7.86
CA THR A 89 1.10 -9.30 -8.72
C THR A 89 1.44 -8.09 -7.86
N VAL A 90 0.64 -7.83 -6.83
CA VAL A 90 0.88 -6.73 -5.87
C VAL A 90 2.15 -7.01 -5.05
N LEU A 91 2.38 -8.26 -4.64
CA LEU A 91 3.60 -8.65 -3.91
C LEU A 91 4.87 -8.40 -4.73
N ASP A 92 4.84 -8.67 -6.03
CA ASP A 92 5.99 -8.45 -6.91
C ASP A 92 6.34 -6.95 -7.05
N GLU A 93 5.35 -6.07 -6.92
CA GLU A 93 5.52 -4.62 -7.10
C GLU A 93 5.76 -3.85 -5.79
N ILE A 94 5.24 -4.34 -4.64
CA ILE A 94 5.23 -3.56 -3.39
C ILE A 94 6.59 -3.54 -2.68
N GLY A 95 7.47 -4.49 -2.99
CA GLY A 95 8.77 -4.63 -2.33
C GLY A 95 9.65 -3.39 -2.42
N ASP A 96 9.72 -2.76 -3.58
CA ASP A 96 10.55 -1.57 -3.81
C ASP A 96 9.99 -0.33 -3.11
N PRO A 97 8.68 -0.01 -3.16
CA PRO A 97 8.08 1.03 -2.33
C PRO A 97 8.36 0.87 -0.83
N ILE A 98 8.16 -0.33 -0.26
CA ILE A 98 8.43 -0.56 1.16
C ILE A 98 9.91 -0.35 1.48
N MET A 99 10.80 -0.90 0.66
CA MET A 99 12.25 -0.71 0.82
C MET A 99 12.63 0.77 0.80
N HIS A 100 11.99 1.58 -0.06
CA HIS A 100 12.22 3.02 -0.12
C HIS A 100 11.75 3.72 1.16
N LEU A 101 10.58 3.38 1.71
CA LEU A 101 10.08 3.91 2.97
C LEU A 101 11.01 3.57 4.14
N LEU A 102 11.41 2.31 4.27
CA LEU A 102 12.35 1.87 5.31
C LEU A 102 13.70 2.60 5.20
N ARG A 103 14.19 2.82 3.98
CA ARG A 103 15.41 3.60 3.77
C ARG A 103 15.24 5.06 4.17
N ASN A 104 14.11 5.68 3.86
CA ASN A 104 13.83 7.06 4.28
C ASN A 104 13.78 7.19 5.80
N SER A 105 13.15 6.25 6.51
CA SER A 105 13.18 6.20 7.98
C SER A 105 14.60 6.06 8.52
N ALA A 106 15.42 5.19 7.93
CA ALA A 106 16.81 4.99 8.33
C ALA A 106 17.71 6.19 8.06
N ASP A 107 17.63 6.79 6.85
CA ASP A 107 18.49 7.88 6.42
C ASP A 107 18.11 9.21 7.07
N HIS A 108 16.84 9.53 7.05
CA HIS A 108 16.30 10.86 7.37
C HIS A 108 15.42 10.90 8.62
N GLY A 109 14.72 9.80 8.96
CA GLY A 109 13.86 9.72 10.14
C GLY A 109 14.67 9.64 11.42
N LEU A 110 15.52 8.63 11.53
CA LEU A 110 16.27 8.34 12.75
C LEU A 110 17.53 9.20 12.90
N GLU A 111 17.78 9.64 14.13
CA GLU A 111 18.99 10.36 14.54
C GLU A 111 20.16 9.39 14.81
N SER A 112 21.39 9.92 14.92
CA SER A 112 22.53 9.16 15.45
C SER A 112 22.35 8.82 16.93
N ALA A 113 23.05 7.82 17.42
CA ALA A 113 22.95 7.37 18.81
C ALA A 113 23.28 8.51 19.80
N GLU A 114 24.26 9.38 19.46
CA GLU A 114 24.66 10.52 20.28
C GLU A 114 23.54 11.55 20.40
N VAL A 115 22.94 11.95 19.28
CA VAL A 115 21.82 12.93 19.23
C VAL A 115 20.60 12.36 19.96
N ARG A 116 20.33 11.05 19.85
CA ARG A 116 19.23 10.42 20.57
C ARG A 116 19.45 10.47 22.08
N ALA A 117 20.68 10.16 22.53
CA ALA A 117 21.03 10.22 23.94
C ALA A 117 20.89 11.64 24.52
N GLU A 118 21.34 12.68 23.77
CA GLU A 118 21.17 14.09 24.16
C GLU A 118 19.70 14.49 24.31
N ARG A 119 18.80 13.85 23.55
CA ARG A 119 17.34 14.09 23.60
C ARG A 119 16.61 13.19 24.59
N GLY A 120 17.33 12.38 25.35
CA GLY A 120 16.72 11.43 26.30
C GLY A 120 15.97 10.27 25.64
N LYS A 121 16.23 9.97 24.36
CA LYS A 121 15.70 8.80 23.66
C LYS A 121 16.66 7.62 23.81
N PRO A 122 16.17 6.37 23.67
CA PRO A 122 17.03 5.19 23.57
C PRO A 122 18.07 5.36 22.45
N GLU A 123 19.31 4.90 22.67
CA GLU A 123 20.37 4.98 21.66
C GLU A 123 20.02 4.23 20.36
N VAL A 124 19.27 3.14 20.48
CA VAL A 124 18.79 2.34 19.34
C VAL A 124 17.48 2.94 18.86
N GLY A 125 17.43 3.34 17.60
CA GLY A 125 16.23 3.79 16.94
C GLY A 125 15.37 2.60 16.50
N SER A 126 14.05 2.77 16.54
CA SER A 126 13.10 1.72 16.18
C SER A 126 12.38 2.08 14.89
N ILE A 127 12.32 1.13 13.96
CA ILE A 127 11.48 1.18 12.77
C ILE A 127 10.46 0.06 12.88
N TYR A 128 9.20 0.37 12.60
CA TYR A 128 8.10 -0.60 12.65
C TYR A 128 7.52 -0.78 11.25
N LEU A 129 7.34 -2.02 10.84
CA LEU A 129 6.64 -2.42 9.61
C LEU A 129 5.48 -3.31 10.02
N ASN A 130 4.27 -2.82 9.89
CA ASN A 130 3.06 -3.53 10.25
C ASN A 130 2.24 -3.80 8.98
N ALA A 131 1.80 -5.03 8.78
CA ALA A 131 0.86 -5.39 7.73
C ALA A 131 -0.39 -5.98 8.36
N PHE A 132 -1.58 -5.53 7.95
CA PHE A 132 -2.84 -6.05 8.46
C PHE A 132 -3.97 -5.82 7.46
N GLN A 133 -5.04 -6.58 7.63
CA GLN A 133 -6.23 -6.43 6.82
C GLN A 133 -7.23 -5.50 7.51
N GLU A 134 -7.71 -4.50 6.77
CA GLU A 134 -8.76 -3.58 7.21
C GLU A 134 -9.91 -3.60 6.20
N GLY A 135 -10.96 -4.34 6.53
CA GLY A 135 -12.07 -4.60 5.61
C GLY A 135 -11.61 -5.32 4.35
N ASN A 136 -11.80 -4.72 3.19
CA ASN A 136 -11.36 -5.26 1.89
C ASN A 136 -9.97 -4.79 1.46
N ASN A 137 -9.29 -4.01 2.29
CA ASN A 137 -7.97 -3.48 1.99
C ASN A 137 -6.91 -4.15 2.85
N VAL A 138 -5.70 -4.27 2.31
CA VAL A 138 -4.50 -4.55 3.10
C VAL A 138 -3.78 -3.24 3.35
N VAL A 139 -3.49 -2.97 4.61
CA VAL A 139 -2.75 -1.80 5.05
C VAL A 139 -1.33 -2.22 5.39
N ILE A 140 -0.36 -1.51 4.83
CA ILE A 140 1.05 -1.66 5.16
C ILE A 140 1.52 -0.32 5.73
N GLU A 141 1.92 -0.33 6.98
CA GLU A 141 2.34 0.83 7.72
C GLU A 141 3.83 0.76 8.04
N VAL A 142 4.54 1.84 7.74
CA VAL A 142 5.95 2.02 8.15
C VAL A 142 6.01 3.24 9.06
N SER A 143 6.52 3.05 10.27
CA SER A 143 6.70 4.13 11.23
C SER A 143 8.08 4.06 11.89
N ASP A 144 8.57 5.18 12.40
CA ASP A 144 9.82 5.26 13.14
C ASP A 144 9.69 6.18 14.36
N ASP A 145 10.60 6.04 15.32
CA ASP A 145 10.67 6.85 16.54
C ASP A 145 11.67 8.00 16.43
N GLY A 146 11.95 8.43 15.19
CA GLY A 146 12.92 9.48 14.88
C GLY A 146 12.42 10.91 15.08
N ASN A 147 12.98 11.84 14.30
CA ASN A 147 12.69 13.28 14.39
C ASN A 147 11.35 13.70 13.80
N GLY A 148 10.67 12.79 13.08
CA GLY A 148 9.56 13.16 12.23
C GLY A 148 10.02 13.94 10.97
N ILE A 149 9.05 14.53 10.28
CA ILE A 149 9.29 15.26 9.04
C ILE A 149 9.54 16.74 9.34
N ASP A 150 10.71 17.23 8.93
CA ASP A 150 11.02 18.66 8.95
C ASP A 150 10.30 19.37 7.79
N ILE A 151 9.15 19.94 8.10
CA ILE A 151 8.25 20.59 7.14
C ILE A 151 8.94 21.71 6.37
N GLU A 152 9.70 22.56 7.05
CA GLU A 152 10.38 23.69 6.42
C GLU A 152 11.46 23.21 5.43
N ARG A 153 12.19 22.18 5.79
CA ARG A 153 13.17 21.54 4.90
C ARG A 153 12.53 20.88 3.69
N VAL A 154 11.36 20.27 3.87
CA VAL A 154 10.60 19.66 2.76
C VAL A 154 10.12 20.74 1.79
N LYS A 155 9.55 21.84 2.30
CA LYS A 155 9.11 22.98 1.50
C LYS A 155 10.28 23.59 0.72
N ALA A 156 11.40 23.85 1.38
CA ALA A 156 12.60 24.40 0.75
C ALA A 156 13.12 23.50 -0.39
N LYS A 157 13.21 22.18 -0.15
CA LYS A 157 13.62 21.23 -1.20
C LYS A 157 12.63 21.15 -2.37
N ALA A 158 11.34 21.26 -2.12
CA ALA A 158 10.32 21.25 -3.16
C ALA A 158 10.43 22.48 -4.07
N VAL A 159 10.74 23.65 -3.50
CA VAL A 159 11.02 24.89 -4.25
C VAL A 159 12.33 24.75 -5.03
N GLU A 160 13.40 24.24 -4.41
CA GLU A 160 14.70 24.03 -5.08
C GLU A 160 14.57 23.09 -6.29
N LYS A 161 13.76 22.02 -6.17
CA LYS A 161 13.47 21.09 -7.27
C LYS A 161 12.48 21.65 -8.31
N GLY A 162 11.90 22.80 -8.08
CA GLY A 162 10.90 23.40 -8.97
C GLY A 162 9.55 22.68 -9.00
N THR A 163 9.26 21.86 -7.98
CA THR A 163 7.99 21.14 -7.87
C THR A 163 6.86 22.07 -7.47
N VAL A 164 7.18 23.10 -6.66
CA VAL A 164 6.27 24.16 -6.23
C VAL A 164 6.97 25.50 -6.26
N THR A 165 6.21 26.60 -6.37
CA THR A 165 6.75 27.97 -6.23
C THR A 165 6.92 28.33 -4.74
N GLN A 166 7.72 29.36 -4.45
CA GLN A 166 7.90 29.85 -3.07
C GLN A 166 6.55 30.25 -2.45
N GLU A 167 5.71 30.96 -3.21
CA GLU A 167 4.38 31.40 -2.76
C GLU A 167 3.47 30.22 -2.42
N GLN A 168 3.54 29.14 -3.21
CA GLN A 168 2.79 27.90 -2.95
C GLN A 168 3.32 27.20 -1.68
N ALA A 169 4.64 27.13 -1.51
CA ALA A 169 5.25 26.52 -0.33
C ALA A 169 4.87 27.25 0.96
N ASP A 170 4.84 28.60 0.92
CA ASP A 170 4.49 29.44 2.07
C ASP A 170 3.00 29.28 2.45
N ALA A 171 2.12 29.08 1.45
CA ALA A 171 0.69 28.89 1.66
C ALA A 171 0.30 27.45 2.04
N MET A 172 1.20 26.47 1.90
CA MET A 172 0.93 25.06 2.17
C MET A 172 0.77 24.77 3.66
N THR A 173 -0.25 23.95 3.96
CA THR A 173 -0.41 23.32 5.27
C THR A 173 0.64 22.22 5.50
N GLU A 174 0.86 21.84 6.76
CA GLU A 174 1.77 20.73 7.11
C GLU A 174 1.41 19.43 6.40
N LYS A 175 0.09 19.12 6.30
CA LYS A 175 -0.40 17.92 5.58
C LYS A 175 -0.03 17.94 4.09
N GLU A 176 -0.19 19.07 3.44
CA GLU A 176 0.16 19.21 2.02
C GLU A 176 1.67 19.10 1.79
N ALA A 177 2.47 19.66 2.69
CA ALA A 177 3.92 19.53 2.63
C ALA A 177 4.37 18.08 2.83
N CYS A 178 3.74 17.31 3.73
CA CYS A 178 4.01 15.88 3.90
C CYS A 178 3.73 15.08 2.61
N LEU A 179 2.66 15.41 1.87
CA LEU A 179 2.34 14.76 0.60
C LEU A 179 3.41 14.99 -0.47
N LEU A 180 4.11 16.14 -0.45
CA LEU A 180 5.25 16.39 -1.35
C LEU A 180 6.43 15.46 -1.07
N TYR A 181 6.62 15.05 0.17
CA TYR A 181 7.69 14.12 0.55
C TYR A 181 7.42 12.68 0.10
N THR A 182 6.16 12.27 0.11
CA THR A 182 5.71 10.91 -0.24
C THR A 182 5.39 10.74 -1.71
N SER A 183 5.27 11.83 -2.48
CA SER A 183 5.01 11.74 -3.93
C SER A 183 6.29 11.27 -4.66
N PRO A 184 6.19 10.21 -5.50
CA PRO A 184 7.31 9.78 -6.33
C PRO A 184 7.76 10.95 -7.21
N SER A 185 9.07 11.21 -7.21
CA SER A 185 9.66 12.21 -8.10
C SER A 185 9.37 11.83 -9.56
N PRO A 186 8.99 12.77 -10.46
CA PRO A 186 8.82 12.48 -11.88
C PRO A 186 10.06 11.86 -12.57
N ARG A 187 11.20 11.78 -11.86
CA ARG A 187 12.45 11.16 -12.35
C ARG A 187 12.59 9.69 -11.97
N ASP A 188 11.75 9.17 -11.08
CA ASP A 188 11.81 7.76 -10.62
C ASP A 188 10.96 6.82 -11.51
N THR A 189 10.35 7.37 -12.57
CA THR A 189 9.56 6.64 -13.58
C THR A 189 10.35 6.41 -14.88
N ARG A 190 11.65 6.08 -14.79
CA ARG A 190 12.43 5.59 -15.94
C ARG A 190 13.15 4.31 -15.62
#